data_8144d852c674ef0c08a0981ab016412a
#
_entry.id   8144d852c674ef0c08a0981ab016412a
#
_cell.length_a   1.000
_cell.length_b   1.000
_cell.length_c   1.000
_cell.angle_alpha   90.00
_cell.angle_beta   90.00
_cell.angle_gamma   90.00
#
_symmetry.space_group_name_H-M   'P 1'
#
loop_
_entity.id
_entity.type
_entity.pdbx_description
1 polymer ?
#
loop_
_entity_poly.entity_id
_entity_poly.type
_entity_poly.pdbx_seq_one_letter_code
_entity_poly.pdbx_strand_id
1 'polypeptide(L)'
;MTIDFIRGGVMKNFRFSVITPNEKIYAMVQGMVRESSRVDSKQVTLINGSQKDAASQIADAVHSGTEALFAWEPIATKIASTYPQARVYVIQPSILDLLNCIHHAPKEGELGVIIPFSLRDYYDDLKTSFRDFHISFYHQQFTTF
;
A
#
# COMPACT_ATOMS: atom_id res chain seq x y z
N MET A 1 13.82 12.98 19.84
CA MET A 1 14.06 12.79 18.40
C MET A 1 12.78 12.80 17.55
N THR A 2 11.65 12.48 18.09
CA THR A 2 10.36 12.42 17.36
C THR A 2 9.64 13.78 17.25
N ILE A 3 10.00 14.77 18.03
CA ILE A 3 9.28 16.05 18.13
C ILE A 3 9.74 17.05 17.07
N ASP A 4 10.98 16.97 16.63
CA ASP A 4 11.51 17.89 15.59
C ASP A 4 11.05 17.52 14.17
N PHE A 5 10.62 16.29 13.97
CA PHE A 5 10.04 15.81 12.70
C PHE A 5 8.66 16.45 12.41
N ILE A 6 7.97 16.89 13.46
CA ILE A 6 6.61 17.46 13.35
C ILE A 6 6.64 18.97 13.10
N ARG A 7 7.78 19.63 13.30
CA ARG A 7 7.93 21.10 13.15
C ARG A 7 8.40 21.55 11.76
N GLY A 8 7.89 21.01 10.70
CA GLY A 8 7.83 21.65 9.39
C GLY A 8 9.15 22.03 8.69
N GLY A 9 10.29 22.02 9.35
CA GLY A 9 11.56 22.46 8.77
C GLY A 9 12.37 21.36 8.09
N VAL A 10 12.31 20.13 8.59
CA VAL A 10 13.12 18.99 8.14
C VAL A 10 12.49 18.26 6.96
N MET A 11 11.16 18.34 6.79
CA MET A 11 10.43 17.66 5.71
C MET A 11 10.62 18.30 4.33
N LYS A 12 11.10 19.53 4.23
CA LYS A 12 11.22 20.24 2.96
C LYS A 12 12.16 19.60 1.94
N ASN A 13 13.11 18.79 2.38
CA ASN A 13 14.10 18.15 1.51
C ASN A 13 13.96 16.62 1.45
N PHE A 14 13.03 16.04 2.19
CA PHE A 14 12.79 14.60 2.18
C PHE A 14 12.12 14.18 0.88
N ARG A 15 12.78 13.30 0.12
CA ARG A 15 12.25 12.76 -1.13
C ARG A 15 11.87 11.29 -0.95
N PHE A 16 10.69 10.94 -1.38
CA PHE A 16 10.22 9.56 -1.31
C PHE A 16 9.44 9.17 -2.57
N SER A 17 9.37 7.87 -2.80
CA SER A 17 8.61 7.30 -3.90
C SER A 17 7.48 6.44 -3.38
N VAL A 18 6.35 6.47 -4.06
CA VAL A 18 5.19 5.62 -3.78
C VAL A 18 4.93 4.75 -5.00
N ILE A 19 5.02 3.44 -4.82
CA ILE A 19 4.78 2.45 -5.87
C ILE A 19 3.41 1.83 -5.65
N THR A 20 2.47 2.14 -6.54
CA THR A 20 1.10 1.69 -6.44
C THR A 20 0.89 0.36 -7.18
N PRO A 21 -0.05 -0.48 -6.74
CA PRO A 21 -0.26 -1.79 -7.35
C PRO A 21 -0.98 -1.75 -8.70
N ASN A 22 -1.72 -0.68 -8.97
CA ASN A 22 -2.52 -0.54 -10.20
C ASN A 22 -2.88 0.92 -10.49
N GLU A 23 -3.45 1.15 -11.67
CA GLU A 23 -3.84 2.47 -12.17
C GLU A 23 -4.87 3.18 -11.26
N LYS A 24 -5.82 2.47 -10.72
CA LYS A 24 -6.86 3.05 -9.86
C LYS A 24 -6.26 3.65 -8.58
N ILE A 25 -5.40 2.89 -7.92
CA ILE A 25 -4.70 3.36 -6.71
C ILE A 25 -3.72 4.48 -7.08
N TYR A 26 -3.05 4.39 -8.22
CA TYR A 26 -2.17 5.45 -8.73
C TYR A 26 -2.91 6.78 -8.87
N ALA A 27 -4.05 6.80 -9.54
CA ALA A 27 -4.86 8.00 -9.73
C ALA A 27 -5.34 8.57 -8.38
N MET A 28 -5.73 7.70 -7.45
CA MET A 28 -6.16 8.11 -6.11
C MET A 28 -5.01 8.78 -5.34
N VAL A 29 -3.84 8.18 -5.30
CA VAL A 29 -2.66 8.72 -4.60
C VAL A 29 -2.19 10.02 -5.27
N GLN A 30 -2.22 10.09 -6.59
CA GLN A 30 -1.91 11.32 -7.34
C GLN A 30 -2.84 12.48 -6.93
N GLY A 31 -4.13 12.22 -6.80
CA GLY A 31 -5.11 13.20 -6.30
C GLY A 31 -4.79 13.65 -4.87
N MET A 32 -4.50 12.71 -3.98
CA MET A 32 -4.13 13.01 -2.59
C MET A 32 -2.88 13.88 -2.48
N VAL A 33 -1.84 13.59 -3.27
CA VAL A 33 -0.61 14.40 -3.30
C VAL A 33 -0.89 15.80 -3.81
N ARG A 34 -1.69 15.92 -4.86
CA ARG A 34 -2.04 17.20 -5.46
C ARG A 34 -2.81 18.10 -4.49
N GLU A 35 -3.70 17.53 -3.69
CA GLU A 35 -4.55 18.25 -2.73
C GLU A 35 -3.86 18.47 -1.38
N SER A 36 -2.74 17.80 -1.12
CA SER A 36 -2.04 17.91 0.15
C SER A 36 -1.33 19.26 0.31
N SER A 37 -1.59 19.92 1.43
CA SER A 37 -0.84 21.10 1.84
C SER A 37 0.47 20.76 2.60
N ARG A 38 0.66 19.50 2.95
CA ARG A 38 1.80 19.03 3.77
C ARG A 38 2.95 18.44 2.95
N VAL A 39 2.66 18.05 1.73
CA VAL A 39 3.63 17.40 0.83
C VAL A 39 3.75 18.22 -0.44
N ASP A 40 4.97 18.64 -0.76
CA ASP A 40 5.27 19.23 -2.06
C ASP A 40 5.32 18.12 -3.12
N SER A 41 4.63 18.30 -4.23
CA SER A 41 4.63 17.37 -5.35
C SER A 41 6.02 17.05 -5.90
N LYS A 42 6.98 17.93 -5.69
CA LYS A 42 8.41 17.72 -6.06
C LYS A 42 9.14 16.74 -5.15
N GLN A 43 8.61 16.47 -3.96
CA GLN A 43 9.18 15.52 -3.00
C GLN A 43 8.74 14.09 -3.26
N VAL A 44 7.67 13.89 -4.03
CA VAL A 44 7.05 12.60 -4.25
C VAL A 44 7.19 12.16 -5.69
N THR A 45 7.75 10.99 -5.88
CA THR A 45 7.72 10.29 -7.17
C THR A 45 6.68 9.18 -7.10
N LEU A 46 5.65 9.26 -7.95
CA LEU A 46 4.64 8.22 -8.06
C LEU A 46 4.98 7.26 -9.18
N ILE A 47 4.95 5.97 -8.89
CA ILE A 47 5.23 4.90 -9.84
C ILE A 47 4.02 3.97 -9.88
N ASN A 48 3.47 3.74 -11.07
CA ASN A 48 2.44 2.73 -11.25
C ASN A 48 3.08 1.36 -11.48
N GLY A 49 3.03 0.51 -10.46
CA GLY A 49 3.67 -0.82 -10.47
C GLY A 49 3.08 -1.81 -11.47
N SER A 50 1.92 -1.52 -12.07
CA SER A 50 1.31 -2.35 -13.10
C SER A 50 1.82 -2.04 -14.52
N GLN A 51 2.57 -0.98 -14.71
CA GLN A 51 3.10 -0.60 -16.00
C GLN A 51 4.39 -1.35 -16.35
N LYS A 52 4.64 -1.51 -17.67
CA LYS A 52 5.80 -2.27 -18.17
C LYS A 52 7.15 -1.68 -17.79
N ASP A 53 7.22 -0.38 -17.63
CA ASP A 53 8.43 0.37 -17.27
C ASP A 53 8.59 0.59 -15.75
N ALA A 54 7.70 0.03 -14.94
CA ALA A 54 7.74 0.18 -13.49
C ALA A 54 9.08 -0.26 -12.88
N ALA A 55 9.65 -1.37 -13.34
CA ALA A 55 10.93 -1.87 -12.85
C ALA A 55 12.07 -0.88 -13.09
N SER A 56 12.10 -0.25 -14.28
CA SER A 56 13.06 0.78 -14.61
C SER A 56 12.89 2.03 -13.75
N GLN A 57 11.66 2.49 -13.56
CA GLN A 57 11.36 3.66 -12.72
C GLN A 57 11.72 3.40 -11.25
N ILE A 58 11.51 2.20 -10.74
CA ILE A 58 11.91 1.80 -9.38
C ILE A 58 13.43 1.83 -9.25
N ALA A 59 14.16 1.27 -10.21
CA ALA A 59 15.62 1.30 -10.24
C ALA A 59 16.15 2.75 -10.24
N ASP A 60 15.58 3.61 -11.05
CA ASP A 60 15.93 5.03 -11.11
C ASP A 60 15.65 5.72 -9.76
N ALA A 61 14.54 5.45 -9.12
CA ALA A 61 14.21 5.98 -7.79
C ALA A 61 15.23 5.55 -6.74
N VAL A 62 15.62 4.28 -6.71
CA VAL A 62 16.62 3.75 -5.78
C VAL A 62 17.98 4.43 -5.97
N HIS A 63 18.40 4.65 -7.22
CA HIS A 63 19.71 5.21 -7.54
C HIS A 63 19.78 6.75 -7.51
N SER A 64 18.64 7.44 -7.58
CA SER A 64 18.57 8.91 -7.65
C SER A 64 18.52 9.62 -6.29
N GLY A 65 18.69 8.90 -5.18
CA GLY A 65 18.68 9.48 -3.84
C GLY A 65 17.31 9.64 -3.21
N THR A 66 16.33 8.82 -3.61
CA THR A 66 15.10 8.64 -2.87
C THR A 66 15.40 8.08 -1.48
N GLU A 67 14.90 8.72 -0.44
CA GLU A 67 15.22 8.36 0.94
C GLU A 67 14.34 7.22 1.47
N ALA A 68 13.13 7.09 0.95
CA ALA A 68 12.19 6.04 1.31
C ALA A 68 11.32 5.64 0.11
N LEU A 69 11.01 4.35 0.03
CA LEU A 69 10.05 3.79 -0.92
C LEU A 69 8.88 3.20 -0.15
N PHE A 70 7.68 3.61 -0.50
CA PHE A 70 6.44 3.08 0.02
C PHE A 70 5.77 2.23 -1.06
N ALA A 71 5.48 0.99 -0.76
CA ALA A 71 4.87 0.09 -1.74
C ALA A 71 3.90 -0.89 -1.09
N TRP A 72 2.92 -1.33 -1.86
CA TRP A 72 2.03 -2.43 -1.48
C TRP A 72 2.70 -3.79 -1.71
N GLU A 73 2.27 -4.79 -0.96
CA GLU A 73 2.64 -6.18 -1.27
C GLU A 73 1.97 -6.66 -2.57
N PRO A 74 2.62 -7.50 -3.36
CA PRO A 74 3.95 -8.13 -3.16
C PRO A 74 5.13 -7.29 -3.69
N ILE A 75 4.88 -6.10 -4.20
CA ILE A 75 5.90 -5.24 -4.81
C ILE A 75 6.96 -4.85 -3.78
N ALA A 76 6.54 -4.50 -2.56
CA ALA A 76 7.45 -4.11 -1.48
C ALA A 76 8.49 -5.19 -1.17
N THR A 77 8.07 -6.45 -1.03
CA THR A 77 8.97 -7.59 -0.81
C THR A 77 9.94 -7.77 -1.97
N LYS A 78 9.48 -7.64 -3.20
CA LYS A 78 10.34 -7.74 -4.39
C LYS A 78 11.39 -6.64 -4.43
N ILE A 79 11.02 -5.40 -4.12
CA ILE A 79 11.97 -4.27 -4.06
C ILE A 79 13.00 -4.51 -2.97
N ALA A 80 12.58 -4.89 -1.76
CA ALA A 80 13.46 -5.12 -0.64
C ALA A 80 14.50 -6.24 -0.92
N SER A 81 14.10 -7.28 -1.62
CA SER A 81 15.00 -8.37 -2.00
C SER A 81 15.96 -7.99 -3.14
N THR A 82 15.52 -7.15 -4.07
CA THR A 82 16.33 -6.70 -5.22
C THR A 82 17.32 -5.59 -4.82
N TYR A 83 16.91 -4.73 -3.92
CA TYR A 83 17.69 -3.56 -3.46
C TYR A 83 17.82 -3.57 -1.93
N PRO A 84 18.69 -4.41 -1.34
CA PRO A 84 18.81 -4.55 0.12
C PRO A 84 19.19 -3.25 0.83
N GLN A 85 19.83 -2.31 0.13
CA GLN A 85 20.20 -1.00 0.66
C GLN A 85 19.04 0.01 0.70
N ALA A 86 17.95 -0.26 -0.01
CA ALA A 86 16.80 0.65 -0.07
C ALA A 86 15.95 0.56 1.21
N ARG A 87 15.45 1.70 1.66
CA ARG A 87 14.48 1.76 2.75
C ARG A 87 13.08 1.59 2.19
N VAL A 88 12.54 0.40 2.34
CA VAL A 88 11.20 0.05 1.83
C VAL A 88 10.23 -0.05 2.99
N TYR A 89 9.13 0.67 2.89
CA TYR A 89 8.01 0.63 3.83
C TYR A 89 6.80 0.02 3.15
N VAL A 90 6.20 -0.96 3.79
CA VAL A 90 5.03 -1.67 3.26
C VAL A 90 3.76 -0.91 3.59
N ILE A 91 2.97 -0.59 2.57
CA ILE A 91 1.60 -0.11 2.72
C ILE A 91 0.70 -1.34 2.66
N GLN A 92 0.00 -1.59 3.75
CA GLN A 92 -0.89 -2.75 3.83
C GLN A 92 -2.17 -2.37 4.61
N PRO A 93 -3.32 -2.97 4.24
CA PRO A 93 -4.52 -2.81 5.03
C PRO A 93 -4.35 -3.42 6.42
N SER A 94 -4.94 -2.79 7.41
CA SER A 94 -5.04 -3.34 8.76
C SER A 94 -6.29 -4.21 8.91
N ILE A 95 -6.35 -4.98 9.98
CA ILE A 95 -7.58 -5.73 10.31
C ILE A 95 -8.76 -4.79 10.55
N LEU A 96 -8.52 -3.59 11.08
CA LEU A 96 -9.57 -2.58 11.28
C LEU A 96 -10.13 -2.06 9.95
N ASP A 97 -9.28 -1.87 8.94
CA ASP A 97 -9.73 -1.48 7.59
C ASP A 97 -10.66 -2.55 7.00
N LEU A 98 -10.29 -3.82 7.15
CA LEU A 98 -11.11 -4.94 6.69
C LEU A 98 -12.45 -4.98 7.42
N LEU A 99 -12.46 -4.86 8.74
CA LEU A 99 -13.70 -4.85 9.55
C LEU A 99 -14.59 -3.66 9.19
N ASN A 100 -14.01 -2.48 8.94
CA ASN A 100 -14.75 -1.32 8.47
C ASN A 100 -15.39 -1.56 7.09
N CYS A 101 -14.67 -2.18 6.16
CA CYS A 101 -15.21 -2.56 4.87
C CYS A 101 -16.41 -3.51 5.00
N ILE A 102 -16.30 -4.53 5.85
CA ILE A 102 -17.39 -5.47 6.13
C ILE A 102 -18.60 -4.76 6.76
N HIS A 103 -18.34 -3.84 7.70
CA HIS A 103 -19.40 -3.09 8.38
C HIS A 103 -20.19 -2.19 7.41
N HIS A 104 -19.52 -1.58 6.45
CA HIS A 104 -20.13 -0.68 5.46
C HIS A 104 -20.62 -1.38 4.19
N ALA A 105 -20.38 -2.68 4.06
CA ALA A 105 -20.86 -3.45 2.92
C ALA A 105 -22.39 -3.53 2.90
N PRO A 106 -23.03 -3.65 1.72
CA PRO A 106 -24.46 -3.88 1.61
C PRO A 106 -24.86 -5.12 2.39
N LYS A 107 -25.94 -5.03 3.18
CA LYS A 107 -26.42 -6.11 4.06
C LYS A 107 -27.39 -7.05 3.40
N GLU A 108 -27.69 -6.85 2.14
CA GLU A 108 -28.58 -7.70 1.34
C GLU A 108 -27.74 -8.67 0.49
N GLY A 109 -28.10 -9.95 0.56
CA GLY A 109 -27.42 -10.99 -0.18
C GLY A 109 -26.21 -11.58 0.53
N GLU A 110 -25.40 -12.30 -0.23
CA GLU A 110 -24.16 -12.93 0.25
C GLU A 110 -22.95 -12.06 -0.05
N LEU A 111 -22.12 -11.83 0.96
CA LEU A 111 -20.90 -11.02 0.84
C LEU A 111 -19.69 -11.94 0.67
N GLY A 112 -18.95 -11.76 -0.42
CA GLY A 112 -17.65 -12.39 -0.60
C GLY A 112 -16.54 -11.44 -0.15
N VAL A 113 -15.67 -11.90 0.72
CA VAL A 113 -14.52 -11.14 1.23
C VAL A 113 -13.23 -11.82 0.82
N ILE A 114 -12.41 -11.12 0.07
CA ILE A 114 -11.07 -11.57 -0.30
C ILE A 114 -10.08 -11.01 0.72
N ILE A 115 -9.48 -11.91 1.51
CA ILE A 115 -8.50 -11.54 2.53
C ILE A 115 -7.17 -11.19 1.86
N PRO A 116 -6.63 -9.97 2.05
CA PRO A 116 -5.30 -9.62 1.58
C PRO A 116 -4.23 -10.53 2.17
N PHE A 117 -3.16 -10.75 1.43
CA PHE A 117 -2.05 -11.62 1.88
C PHE A 117 -1.48 -11.20 3.24
N SER A 118 -1.39 -9.91 3.50
CA SER A 118 -0.92 -9.36 4.78
C SER A 118 -1.80 -9.72 5.99
N LEU A 119 -3.06 -10.10 5.75
CA LEU A 119 -4.04 -10.46 6.78
C LEU A 119 -4.38 -11.95 6.79
N ARG A 120 -3.62 -12.79 6.06
CA ARG A 120 -3.89 -14.23 5.92
C ARG A 120 -3.94 -14.97 7.27
N ASP A 121 -3.16 -14.53 8.24
CA ASP A 121 -3.10 -15.17 9.57
C ASP A 121 -4.40 -15.01 10.37
N TYR A 122 -5.25 -14.03 9.99
CA TYR A 122 -6.57 -13.82 10.58
C TYR A 122 -7.70 -14.60 9.90
N TYR A 123 -7.39 -15.37 8.85
CA TYR A 123 -8.42 -16.04 8.04
C TYR A 123 -9.33 -16.96 8.85
N ASP A 124 -8.74 -17.84 9.65
CA ASP A 124 -9.51 -18.80 10.43
C ASP A 124 -10.31 -18.13 11.54
N ASP A 125 -9.76 -17.11 12.18
CA ASP A 125 -10.45 -16.31 13.20
C ASP A 125 -11.64 -15.53 12.60
N LEU A 126 -11.46 -14.92 11.44
CA LEU A 126 -12.51 -14.21 10.72
C LEU A 126 -13.63 -15.16 10.30
N LYS A 127 -13.27 -16.31 9.74
CA LYS A 127 -14.23 -17.33 9.31
C LYS A 127 -15.05 -17.85 10.48
N THR A 128 -14.43 -18.06 11.63
CA THR A 128 -15.09 -18.49 12.86
C THR A 128 -15.99 -17.39 13.44
N SER A 129 -15.49 -16.16 13.50
CA SER A 129 -16.22 -15.02 14.08
C SER A 129 -17.47 -14.63 13.28
N PHE A 130 -17.45 -14.83 11.96
CA PHE A 130 -18.53 -14.45 11.05
C PHE A 130 -19.32 -15.64 10.49
N ARG A 131 -19.21 -16.83 11.08
CA ARG A 131 -19.87 -18.06 10.58
C ARG A 131 -21.38 -17.97 10.49
N ASP A 132 -22.02 -17.18 11.38
CA ASP A 132 -23.47 -17.02 11.43
C ASP A 132 -24.00 -15.89 10.53
N PHE A 133 -23.08 -15.25 9.78
CA PHE A 133 -23.39 -14.22 8.81
C PHE A 133 -23.28 -14.78 7.39
N HIS A 134 -23.99 -14.17 6.44
CA HIS A 134 -23.90 -14.53 5.02
C HIS A 134 -22.62 -13.95 4.41
N ILE A 135 -21.46 -14.35 4.93
CA ILE A 135 -20.14 -13.89 4.51
C ILE A 135 -19.27 -15.11 4.19
N SER A 136 -18.72 -15.11 2.99
CA SER A 136 -17.74 -16.10 2.53
C SER A 136 -16.36 -15.46 2.43
N PHE A 137 -15.36 -16.07 3.05
CA PHE A 137 -13.97 -15.58 3.03
C PHE A 137 -13.13 -16.38 2.05
N TYR A 138 -12.30 -15.68 1.29
CA TYR A 138 -11.39 -16.24 0.29
C TYR A 138 -9.98 -15.70 0.52
N HIS A 139 -8.98 -16.52 0.24
CA HIS A 139 -7.59 -16.06 0.21
C HIS A 139 -7.28 -15.36 -1.10
N GLN A 140 -6.51 -14.27 -1.02
CA GLN A 140 -5.87 -13.71 -2.20
C GLN A 140 -4.81 -14.72 -2.68
N GLN A 141 -5.01 -15.24 -3.88
CA GLN A 141 -3.99 -16.06 -4.54
C GLN A 141 -3.09 -15.15 -5.37
N PHE A 142 -1.78 -15.27 -5.15
CA PHE A 142 -0.83 -14.63 -6.04
C PHE A 142 -0.69 -15.52 -7.27
N THR A 143 -1.14 -15.04 -8.42
CA THR A 143 -0.62 -15.52 -9.69
C THR A 143 0.79 -14.99 -9.79
N THR A 144 1.76 -15.89 -9.73
CA THR A 144 3.16 -15.60 -10.07
C THR A 144 3.19 -15.10 -11.51
N PHE A 145 3.53 -13.84 -11.67
CA PHE A 145 3.89 -13.29 -12.97
C PHE A 145 5.30 -13.73 -13.36
#